data_77d038176470f410bc57163d373e9235
#
_entry.id   77d038176470f410bc57163d373e9235
#
_cell.length_a   1.000
_cell.length_b   1.000
_cell.length_c   1.000
_cell.angle_alpha   90.00
_cell.angle_beta   90.00
_cell.angle_gamma   90.00
#
_symmetry.space_group_name_H-M   'P 1'
#
loop_
_entity.id
_entity.type
_entity.pdbx_description
1 polymer ?
#
loop_
_entity_poly.entity_id
_entity_poly.type
_entity_poly.pdbx_seq_one_letter_code
_entity_poly.pdbx_strand_id
1 'polypeptide(L)'
;MNTRKVSVVVLIGLLALLVLAACGGGSGASTQAPTSGKTFSVETTEFAYSPNMFNASVGQPVSFKITNKGTVDHTFVIMGLDGKEAVKATIKTGGTETLQFTPAAAGNYPIVCDLPGHKEAGMQATLTVK
;
A
#
# COMPACT_ATOMS: atom_id res chain seq x y z
N MET A 1 35.58 -0.98 -62.83
CA MET A 1 36.53 -1.91 -63.50
C MET A 1 36.76 -3.10 -62.55
N ASN A 2 36.51 -4.30 -63.06
CA ASN A 2 36.71 -5.65 -62.48
C ASN A 2 35.69 -6.08 -61.41
N THR A 3 34.60 -6.66 -61.78
CA THR A 3 34.26 -8.07 -62.23
C THR A 3 35.20 -9.18 -61.70
N ARG A 4 34.62 -10.08 -60.93
CA ARG A 4 34.75 -11.55 -61.00
C ARG A 4 33.82 -12.16 -59.97
N LYS A 5 32.65 -12.65 -60.36
CA LYS A 5 32.32 -13.98 -60.95
C LYS A 5 32.65 -15.14 -60.01
N VAL A 6 31.56 -15.72 -59.51
CA VAL A 6 31.15 -17.13 -59.57
C VAL A 6 31.82 -18.09 -58.62
N SER A 7 31.06 -18.72 -57.78
CA SER A 7 30.75 -20.13 -57.90
C SER A 7 29.64 -20.57 -56.97
N VAL A 8 28.65 -21.10 -57.58
CA VAL A 8 27.58 -21.91 -57.01
C VAL A 8 28.17 -23.26 -56.57
N VAL A 9 27.97 -23.61 -55.33
CA VAL A 9 27.98 -25.03 -54.96
C VAL A 9 26.74 -25.28 -54.10
N VAL A 10 25.80 -25.95 -54.74
CA VAL A 10 24.69 -26.64 -54.13
C VAL A 10 25.24 -27.86 -53.43
N LEU A 11 24.96 -27.99 -52.13
CA LEU A 11 25.01 -29.27 -51.47
C LEU A 11 23.84 -29.36 -50.49
N ILE A 12 22.94 -30.22 -50.87
CA ILE A 12 21.82 -30.75 -50.14
C ILE A 12 22.34 -31.54 -48.95
N GLY A 13 21.89 -31.26 -47.79
CA GLY A 13 22.26 -32.03 -46.59
C GLY A 13 21.34 -31.76 -45.43
N LEU A 14 20.25 -32.46 -45.43
CA LEU A 14 19.57 -33.13 -44.30
C LEU A 14 19.39 -32.38 -42.98
N LEU A 15 18.18 -31.92 -42.79
CA LEU A 15 17.29 -32.16 -41.65
C LEU A 15 17.94 -32.30 -40.25
N ALA A 16 17.92 -31.24 -39.47
CA ALA A 16 17.84 -31.36 -38.03
C ALA A 16 16.87 -30.28 -37.51
N LEU A 17 15.67 -30.72 -37.16
CA LEU A 17 14.70 -29.94 -36.38
C LEU A 17 15.32 -29.67 -35.01
N LEU A 18 15.84 -28.47 -34.78
CA LEU A 18 16.01 -27.95 -33.44
C LEU A 18 14.85 -27.01 -33.16
N VAL A 19 13.88 -27.53 -32.43
CA VAL A 19 12.85 -26.72 -31.78
C VAL A 19 13.54 -25.93 -30.65
N LEU A 20 13.96 -24.68 -30.93
CA LEU A 20 14.28 -23.75 -29.88
C LEU A 20 12.95 -23.30 -29.29
N ALA A 21 12.59 -23.87 -28.16
CA ALA A 21 11.60 -23.29 -27.27
C ALA A 21 12.12 -21.92 -26.81
N ALA A 22 11.64 -20.87 -27.46
CA ALA A 22 11.80 -19.52 -26.97
C ALA A 22 10.99 -19.42 -25.67
N CYS A 23 11.64 -19.57 -24.52
CA CYS A 23 11.13 -19.10 -23.25
C CYS A 23 11.02 -17.59 -23.36
N GLY A 24 9.84 -17.11 -23.76
CA GLY A 24 9.45 -15.72 -23.61
C GLY A 24 9.52 -15.37 -22.15
N GLY A 25 10.52 -14.55 -21.79
CA GLY A 25 10.59 -13.91 -20.48
C GLY A 25 9.39 -12.98 -20.32
N GLY A 26 8.29 -13.53 -19.80
CA GLY A 26 7.22 -12.72 -19.25
C GLY A 26 7.76 -12.00 -18.05
N SER A 27 7.94 -10.69 -18.15
CA SER A 27 8.06 -9.81 -16.99
C SER A 27 6.76 -9.96 -16.19
N GLY A 28 6.72 -10.97 -15.33
CA GLY A 28 5.70 -11.10 -14.33
C GLY A 28 5.78 -9.85 -13.43
N ALA A 29 4.88 -8.91 -13.64
CA ALA A 29 4.56 -7.97 -12.59
C ALA A 29 4.23 -8.83 -11.37
N SER A 30 5.13 -8.83 -10.40
CA SER A 30 4.91 -9.46 -9.11
C SER A 30 3.78 -8.68 -8.45
N THR A 31 2.55 -9.12 -8.70
CA THR A 31 1.42 -8.73 -7.86
C THR A 31 1.71 -9.41 -6.53
N GLN A 32 2.45 -8.71 -5.66
CA GLN A 32 2.55 -9.12 -4.27
C GLN A 32 1.12 -9.18 -3.77
N ALA A 33 0.65 -10.41 -3.49
CA ALA A 33 -0.55 -10.62 -2.72
C ALA A 33 -0.42 -9.73 -1.46
N PRO A 34 -1.48 -9.03 -1.03
CA PRO A 34 -1.41 -8.22 0.17
C PRO A 34 -0.96 -9.15 1.29
N THR A 35 0.24 -8.89 1.81
CA THR A 35 0.71 -9.53 3.03
C THR A 35 -0.41 -9.31 4.04
N SER A 36 -0.98 -10.38 4.58
CA SER A 36 -2.17 -10.28 5.43
C SER A 36 -1.80 -9.52 6.70
N GLY A 37 -1.87 -8.21 6.59
CA GLY A 37 -1.67 -7.29 7.69
C GLY A 37 -2.88 -7.30 8.61
N LYS A 38 -2.70 -6.79 9.81
CA LYS A 38 -3.77 -6.65 10.79
C LYS A 38 -4.76 -5.59 10.32
N THR A 39 -6.06 -5.92 10.33
CA THR A 39 -7.13 -4.96 10.01
C THR A 39 -7.84 -4.54 11.30
N PHE A 40 -7.98 -3.24 11.47
CA PHE A 40 -8.75 -2.62 12.55
C PHE A 40 -10.02 -2.00 11.98
N SER A 41 -11.16 -2.29 12.58
CA SER A 41 -12.40 -1.56 12.33
C SER A 41 -12.50 -0.42 13.32
N VAL A 42 -12.71 0.81 12.81
CA VAL A 42 -12.77 2.04 13.60
C VAL A 42 -14.06 2.76 13.27
N GLU A 43 -14.78 3.19 14.27
CA GLU A 43 -15.89 4.13 14.12
C GLU A 43 -15.45 5.52 14.54
N THR A 44 -15.91 6.55 13.84
CA THR A 44 -15.72 7.94 14.22
C THR A 44 -17.07 8.57 14.52
N THR A 45 -17.11 9.35 15.58
CA THR A 45 -18.23 10.23 15.96
C THR A 45 -17.66 11.60 16.32
N GLU A 46 -18.52 12.55 16.73
CA GLU A 46 -18.07 13.84 17.26
C GLU A 46 -17.37 13.61 18.60
N PHE A 47 -16.27 13.77 18.50
CA PHE A 47 -14.85 14.01 18.67
C PHE A 47 -14.18 12.75 19.24
N ALA A 48 -14.52 11.56 18.72
CA ALA A 48 -13.97 10.30 19.19
C ALA A 48 -13.66 9.31 18.07
N TYR A 49 -12.65 8.49 18.30
CA TYR A 49 -12.40 7.23 17.59
C TYR A 49 -12.69 6.04 18.50
N SER A 50 -13.37 5.02 17.99
CA SER A 50 -13.67 3.81 18.74
C SER A 50 -13.29 2.56 17.92
N PRO A 51 -12.34 1.74 18.38
CA PRO A 51 -11.43 1.97 19.51
C PRO A 51 -10.43 3.10 19.25
N ASN A 52 -9.76 3.57 20.31
CA ASN A 52 -8.76 4.64 20.24
C ASN A 52 -7.33 4.16 20.60
N MET A 53 -7.13 2.86 20.78
CA MET A 53 -5.82 2.25 21.02
C MET A 53 -5.62 1.04 20.12
N PHE A 54 -4.49 1.01 19.43
CA PHE A 54 -4.14 -0.04 18.48
C PHE A 54 -2.72 -0.56 18.76
N ASN A 55 -2.49 -1.83 18.42
CA ASN A 55 -1.16 -2.45 18.57
C ASN A 55 -0.75 -3.13 17.27
N ALA A 56 0.46 -2.89 16.83
CA ALA A 56 1.05 -3.46 15.64
C ALA A 56 2.51 -3.87 15.87
N SER A 57 3.11 -4.49 14.86
CA SER A 57 4.54 -4.84 14.86
C SER A 57 5.28 -4.06 13.77
N VAL A 58 6.55 -3.78 14.00
CA VAL A 58 7.44 -3.12 13.02
C VAL A 58 7.44 -3.90 11.70
N GLY A 59 7.33 -3.19 10.59
CA GLY A 59 7.37 -3.75 9.23
C GLY A 59 6.12 -4.53 8.82
N GLN A 60 5.14 -4.70 9.71
CA GLN A 60 3.88 -5.35 9.36
C GLN A 60 2.84 -4.33 8.90
N PRO A 61 2.27 -4.48 7.70
CA PRO A 61 1.23 -3.58 7.24
C PRO A 61 0.00 -3.68 8.14
N VAL A 62 -0.61 -2.57 8.44
CA VAL A 62 -1.91 -2.46 9.11
C VAL A 62 -2.91 -1.75 8.21
N SER A 63 -4.16 -2.15 8.31
CA SER A 63 -5.27 -1.55 7.59
C SER A 63 -6.31 -1.05 8.58
N PHE A 64 -6.74 0.18 8.43
CA PHE A 64 -7.81 0.77 9.22
C PHE A 64 -9.03 0.96 8.32
N LYS A 65 -10.10 0.21 8.59
CA LYS A 65 -11.41 0.45 7.99
C LYS A 65 -12.17 1.40 8.89
N ILE A 66 -12.31 2.64 8.47
CA ILE A 66 -12.84 3.73 9.29
C ILE A 66 -14.22 4.10 8.77
N THR A 67 -15.24 4.01 9.62
CA THR A 67 -16.63 4.36 9.29
C THR A 67 -17.06 5.59 10.10
N ASN A 68 -17.54 6.61 9.40
CA ASN A 68 -18.06 7.82 10.05
C ASN A 68 -19.53 7.62 10.43
N LYS A 69 -19.79 7.52 11.73
CA LYS A 69 -21.12 7.46 12.35
C LYS A 69 -21.61 8.82 12.87
N GLY A 70 -20.77 9.84 12.73
CA GLY A 70 -21.11 11.20 13.14
C GLY A 70 -21.89 11.97 12.09
N THR A 71 -22.12 13.26 12.38
CA THR A 71 -22.90 14.17 11.54
C THR A 71 -22.04 15.15 10.74
N VAL A 72 -20.74 15.15 10.98
CA VAL A 72 -19.75 15.97 10.27
C VAL A 72 -18.64 15.10 9.68
N ASP A 73 -17.89 15.64 8.73
CA ASP A 73 -16.71 14.99 8.19
C ASP A 73 -15.62 14.83 9.26
N HIS A 74 -14.83 13.80 9.16
CA HIS A 74 -13.67 13.55 10.02
C HIS A 74 -12.44 13.22 9.19
N THR A 75 -11.27 13.36 9.80
CA THR A 75 -10.02 12.85 9.26
C THR A 75 -9.42 11.82 10.21
N PHE A 76 -8.59 10.94 9.66
CA PHE A 76 -7.79 9.98 10.42
C PHE A 76 -6.35 10.13 9.96
N VAL A 77 -5.57 10.85 10.74
CA VAL A 77 -4.18 11.20 10.42
C VAL A 77 -3.25 10.45 11.35
N ILE A 78 -2.44 9.55 10.80
CA ILE A 78 -1.36 8.90 11.56
C ILE A 78 -0.13 9.81 11.49
N MET A 79 0.36 10.23 12.65
CA MET A 79 1.57 11.03 12.75
C MET A 79 2.79 10.11 12.83
N GLY A 80 3.85 10.45 12.11
CA GLY A 80 5.13 9.78 12.22
C GLY A 80 5.82 10.06 13.56
N LEU A 81 6.89 9.31 13.85
CA LEU A 81 7.70 9.51 15.05
C LEU A 81 8.49 10.84 15.01
N ASP A 82 8.61 11.43 13.83
CA ASP A 82 9.19 12.77 13.61
C ASP A 82 8.17 13.91 13.82
N GLY A 83 6.95 13.58 14.22
CA GLY A 83 5.87 14.53 14.45
C GLY A 83 5.21 15.07 13.18
N LYS A 84 5.54 14.54 11.99
CA LYS A 84 4.90 14.90 10.73
C LYS A 84 3.78 13.93 10.37
N GLU A 85 2.90 14.37 9.48
CA GLU A 85 1.89 13.49 8.89
C GLU A 85 2.58 12.35 8.11
N ALA A 86 2.29 11.11 8.47
CA ALA A 86 2.74 9.94 7.75
C ALA A 86 1.72 9.51 6.70
N VAL A 87 0.44 9.47 7.05
CA VAL A 87 -0.66 9.08 6.17
C VAL A 87 -1.99 9.62 6.70
N LYS A 88 -2.91 9.93 5.77
CA LYS A 88 -4.19 10.55 6.09
C LYS A 88 -5.34 9.96 5.26
N ALA A 89 -6.49 9.82 5.87
CA ALA A 89 -7.78 9.60 5.21
C ALA A 89 -8.79 10.67 5.63
N THR A 90 -9.67 11.06 4.71
CA THR A 90 -10.81 11.93 4.99
C THR A 90 -12.09 11.10 4.88
N ILE A 91 -12.83 11.01 5.97
CA ILE A 91 -14.03 10.18 6.07
C ILE A 91 -15.25 11.09 6.06
N LYS A 92 -15.97 11.11 4.96
CA LYS A 92 -17.20 11.88 4.81
C LYS A 92 -18.29 11.36 5.74
N THR A 93 -19.21 12.23 6.10
CA THR A 93 -20.39 11.87 6.92
C THR A 93 -21.10 10.65 6.33
N GLY A 94 -21.29 9.61 7.15
CA GLY A 94 -21.88 8.33 6.74
C GLY A 94 -21.00 7.46 5.84
N GLY A 95 -19.80 7.92 5.47
CA GLY A 95 -18.85 7.21 4.61
C GLY A 95 -17.99 6.20 5.36
N THR A 96 -17.31 5.38 4.58
CA THR A 96 -16.29 4.44 5.06
C THR A 96 -15.06 4.55 4.18
N GLU A 97 -13.89 4.68 4.80
CA GLU A 97 -12.60 4.73 4.15
C GLU A 97 -11.66 3.64 4.66
N THR A 98 -10.73 3.22 3.83
CA THR A 98 -9.69 2.28 4.23
C THR A 98 -8.32 2.94 4.08
N LEU A 99 -7.58 3.00 5.19
CA LEU A 99 -6.24 3.56 5.26
C LEU A 99 -5.24 2.46 5.57
N GLN A 100 -4.16 2.37 4.79
CA GLN A 100 -3.08 1.42 5.01
C GLN A 100 -1.84 2.16 5.52
N PHE A 101 -1.13 1.54 6.46
CA PHE A 101 0.11 2.05 7.03
C PHE A 101 1.06 0.90 7.37
N THR A 102 2.35 1.08 7.07
CA THR A 102 3.38 0.12 7.47
C THR A 102 4.40 0.84 8.34
N PRO A 103 4.40 0.62 9.66
CA PRO A 103 5.32 1.29 10.55
C PRO A 103 6.76 0.78 10.36
N ALA A 104 7.70 1.69 10.13
CA ALA A 104 9.11 1.36 9.90
C ALA A 104 9.92 1.18 11.20
N ALA A 105 9.42 1.66 12.33
CA ALA A 105 10.11 1.61 13.61
C ALA A 105 9.13 1.39 14.77
N ALA A 106 9.64 0.86 15.89
CA ALA A 106 8.87 0.75 17.13
C ALA A 106 8.66 2.15 17.75
N GLY A 107 7.51 2.35 18.35
CA GLY A 107 7.15 3.61 19.00
C GLY A 107 5.64 3.82 19.07
N ASN A 108 5.25 4.98 19.58
CA ASN A 108 3.86 5.41 19.64
C ASN A 108 3.60 6.41 18.52
N TYR A 109 2.69 6.07 17.64
CA TYR A 109 2.26 6.88 16.52
C TYR A 109 0.92 7.53 16.91
N PRO A 110 0.89 8.85 17.17
CA PRO A 110 -0.35 9.54 17.45
C PRO A 110 -1.27 9.50 16.23
N ILE A 111 -2.55 9.36 16.49
CA ILE A 111 -3.62 9.44 15.48
C ILE A 111 -4.52 10.60 15.89
N VAL A 112 -4.77 11.52 14.97
CA VAL A 112 -5.54 12.74 15.27
C VAL A 112 -6.53 13.04 14.14
N CYS A 113 -7.60 13.74 14.49
CA CYS A 113 -8.39 14.49 13.52
C CYS A 113 -7.79 15.90 13.42
N ASP A 114 -7.38 16.31 12.22
CA ASP A 114 -6.74 17.62 12.00
C ASP A 114 -7.74 18.72 11.57
N LEU A 115 -9.03 18.42 11.61
CA LEU A 115 -10.05 19.45 11.42
C LEU A 115 -10.05 20.41 12.62
N PRO A 116 -10.29 21.72 12.38
CA PRO A 116 -10.23 22.72 13.43
C PRO A 116 -11.12 22.37 14.64
N GLY A 117 -10.54 22.37 15.84
CA GLY A 117 -11.22 22.11 17.10
C GLY A 117 -11.47 20.64 17.47
N HIS A 118 -11.33 19.70 16.51
CA HIS A 118 -11.62 18.28 16.77
C HIS A 118 -10.58 17.63 17.68
N LYS A 119 -9.31 17.88 17.40
CA LYS A 119 -8.20 17.38 18.24
C LYS A 119 -8.27 17.92 19.66
N GLU A 120 -8.54 19.22 19.81
CA GLU A 120 -8.68 19.91 21.09
C GLU A 120 -9.89 19.40 21.88
N ALA A 121 -10.94 18.96 21.19
CA ALA A 121 -12.10 18.30 21.78
C ALA A 121 -11.85 16.84 22.18
N GLY A 122 -10.64 16.30 21.91
CA GLY A 122 -10.26 14.96 22.35
C GLY A 122 -10.25 13.89 21.24
N MET A 123 -10.45 14.26 19.97
CA MET A 123 -10.47 13.31 18.85
C MET A 123 -9.06 12.82 18.51
N GLN A 124 -8.58 11.89 19.34
CA GLN A 124 -7.24 11.35 19.30
C GLN A 124 -7.23 9.83 19.56
N ALA A 125 -6.25 9.14 19.00
CA ALA A 125 -5.98 7.73 19.23
C ALA A 125 -4.48 7.47 19.20
N THR A 126 -4.05 6.24 19.49
CA THR A 126 -2.64 5.86 19.47
C THR A 126 -2.46 4.49 18.83
N LEU A 127 -1.51 4.38 17.90
CA LEU A 127 -0.99 3.11 17.42
C LEU A 127 0.36 2.85 18.11
N THR A 128 0.41 1.83 18.97
CA THR A 128 1.64 1.35 19.60
C THR A 128 2.26 0.27 18.75
N VAL A 129 3.51 0.44 18.36
CA VAL A 129 4.28 -0.47 17.51
C VAL A 129 5.45 -1.05 18.31
N LYS A 130 5.58 -2.39 18.29
CA LYS A 130 6.62 -3.15 18.98
C LYS A 130 7.37 -4.07 18.03
#